data_52b5ab336b56ef3176aa4af48b8cb766
#
_entry.id   52b5ab336b56ef3176aa4af48b8cb766
#
_cell.length_a   1.000
_cell.length_b   1.000
_cell.length_c   1.000
_cell.angle_alpha   90.00
_cell.angle_beta   90.00
_cell.angle_gamma   90.00
#
_symmetry.space_group_name_H-M   'P 1'
#
loop_
_entity.id
_entity.type
_entity.pdbx_description
1 polymer ?
#
loop_
_entity_poly.entity_id
_entity_poly.type
_entity_poly.pdbx_seq_one_letter_code
_entity_poly.pdbx_strand_id
1 'polypeptide(L)'
;MNFQETATSFKEAIKQGIPSELPTAKPYPADANRAPKRKDILTVEEKQLAVRNALRYFPAEWHQELAVEFAQELKDFGRIYMYRFKPSYHMQARSISDYPAKCEQAAAIMLMVDNNLDPAVAQHPEELITYGGNGAVFQNWAQYLLAMKYLSEMESDQTLHIYSGHPMGLFPSSKDAPRVVVTNGMMIPNYSKPDDWEKFNALGVTQYGQMTAGSFMYIGPQGIVHGTTITVMNAFRKVLNKDETPKGKIFLTAGLGGM
;
A
#
# COMPACT_ATOMS: atom_id res chain seq x y z
N MET A 1 -3.06 -21.49 18.87
CA MET A 1 -2.36 -21.45 17.57
C MET A 1 -0.88 -21.25 17.83
N ASN A 2 -0.02 -22.13 17.33
CA ASN A 2 1.41 -22.13 17.65
C ASN A 2 2.14 -21.01 16.87
N PHE A 3 2.66 -20.01 17.58
CA PHE A 3 3.39 -18.86 17.00
C PHE A 3 4.69 -19.24 16.25
N GLN A 4 5.19 -20.46 16.37
CA GLN A 4 6.41 -20.91 15.68
C GLN A 4 6.18 -21.36 14.23
N GLU A 5 4.99 -21.78 13.88
CA GLU A 5 4.63 -22.18 12.50
C GLU A 5 4.56 -21.00 11.53
N THR A 6 4.41 -19.80 12.07
CA THR A 6 4.16 -18.58 11.29
C THR A 6 5.40 -17.91 10.68
N ALA A 7 6.61 -18.11 11.21
CA ALA A 7 7.80 -17.38 10.71
C ALA A 7 8.35 -17.97 9.39
N THR A 8 8.39 -19.29 9.25
CA THR A 8 8.83 -19.93 8.00
C THR A 8 7.77 -19.73 6.92
N SER A 9 6.48 -19.91 7.26
CA SER A 9 5.37 -19.68 6.33
C SER A 9 5.27 -18.21 5.87
N PHE A 10 5.59 -17.25 6.72
CA PHE A 10 5.64 -15.82 6.38
C PHE A 10 6.71 -15.52 5.32
N LYS A 11 7.95 -15.98 5.55
CA LYS A 11 9.06 -15.77 4.61
C LYS A 11 8.79 -16.43 3.25
N GLU A 12 8.25 -17.64 3.28
CA GLU A 12 7.91 -18.39 2.06
C GLU A 12 6.76 -17.70 1.29
N ALA A 13 5.71 -17.27 1.98
CA ALA A 13 4.60 -16.56 1.35
C ALA A 13 5.04 -15.26 0.65
N ILE A 14 5.94 -14.50 1.27
CA ILE A 14 6.50 -13.30 0.64
C ILE A 14 7.31 -13.65 -0.61
N LYS A 15 8.22 -14.62 -0.52
CA LYS A 15 9.06 -15.03 -1.66
C LYS A 15 8.24 -15.61 -2.81
N GLN A 16 7.16 -16.29 -2.52
CA GLN A 16 6.25 -16.82 -3.52
C GLN A 16 5.54 -15.70 -4.28
N GLY A 17 5.08 -14.65 -3.59
CA GLY A 17 4.24 -13.61 -4.17
C GLY A 17 2.83 -14.14 -4.49
N ILE A 18 2.40 -14.02 -5.74
CA ILE A 18 1.14 -14.63 -6.17
C ILE A 18 1.28 -16.16 -6.04
N PRO A 19 0.34 -16.84 -5.37
CA PRO A 19 0.38 -18.29 -5.19
C PRO A 19 0.47 -19.05 -6.51
N SER A 20 1.12 -20.22 -6.51
CA SER A 20 1.20 -21.10 -7.69
C SER A 20 -0.11 -21.86 -7.97
N GLU A 21 -0.95 -22.00 -6.95
CA GLU A 21 -2.27 -22.61 -7.04
C GLU A 21 -3.33 -21.61 -6.61
N LEU A 22 -4.52 -21.71 -7.19
CA LEU A 22 -5.62 -20.82 -6.85
C LEU A 22 -6.06 -21.06 -5.39
N PRO A 23 -5.90 -20.07 -4.50
CA PRO A 23 -6.32 -20.21 -3.12
C PRO A 23 -7.81 -20.48 -3.01
N THR A 24 -8.25 -21.14 -1.94
CA THR A 24 -9.67 -21.26 -1.63
C THR A 24 -10.27 -19.88 -1.42
N ALA A 25 -11.46 -19.65 -2.00
CA ALA A 25 -12.20 -18.41 -1.76
C ALA A 25 -12.49 -18.25 -0.26
N LYS A 26 -12.34 -17.05 0.24
CA LYS A 26 -12.58 -16.70 1.65
C LYS A 26 -13.61 -15.58 1.75
N PRO A 27 -14.54 -15.70 2.71
CA PRO A 27 -15.52 -14.64 2.94
C PRO A 27 -14.82 -13.42 3.52
N TYR A 28 -15.38 -12.24 3.23
CA TYR A 28 -14.99 -11.03 3.94
C TYR A 28 -15.39 -11.15 5.42
N PRO A 29 -14.57 -10.67 6.37
CA PRO A 29 -14.97 -10.65 7.77
C PRO A 29 -16.23 -9.81 7.97
N ALA A 30 -17.20 -10.35 8.70
CA ALA A 30 -18.48 -9.68 8.92
C ALA A 30 -18.35 -8.41 9.79
N ASP A 31 -17.32 -8.38 10.63
CA ASP A 31 -16.99 -7.29 11.56
C ASP A 31 -15.93 -6.33 11.02
N ALA A 32 -15.48 -6.49 9.77
CA ALA A 32 -14.48 -5.62 9.18
C ALA A 32 -14.98 -4.17 9.09
N ASN A 33 -14.13 -3.24 9.51
CA ASN A 33 -14.36 -1.80 9.30
C ASN A 33 -14.15 -1.45 7.82
N ARG A 34 -15.20 -1.70 7.02
CA ARG A 34 -15.16 -1.53 5.57
C ARG A 34 -15.19 -0.06 5.16
N ALA A 35 -14.43 0.27 4.12
CA ALA A 35 -14.57 1.55 3.45
C ALA A 35 -15.98 1.72 2.86
N PRO A 36 -16.53 2.93 2.83
CA PRO A 36 -17.79 3.18 2.13
C PRO A 36 -17.72 2.70 0.69
N LYS A 37 -18.80 2.08 0.23
CA LYS A 37 -18.92 1.65 -1.17
C LYS A 37 -18.60 2.81 -2.10
N ARG A 38 -17.74 2.58 -3.07
CA ARG A 38 -17.38 3.60 -4.07
C ARG A 38 -18.53 3.78 -5.07
N LYS A 39 -18.59 4.98 -5.65
CA LYS A 39 -19.57 5.34 -6.66
C LYS A 39 -19.52 4.37 -7.85
N ASP A 40 -20.65 3.85 -8.27
CA ASP A 40 -20.78 3.08 -9.51
C ASP A 40 -20.82 4.04 -10.70
N ILE A 41 -19.69 4.19 -11.37
CA ILE A 41 -19.47 5.17 -12.44
C ILE A 41 -19.18 4.51 -13.79
N LEU A 42 -18.99 3.18 -13.79
CA LEU A 42 -18.62 2.44 -14.99
C LEU A 42 -19.83 2.00 -15.81
N THR A 43 -19.73 2.10 -17.13
CA THR A 43 -20.67 1.42 -18.04
C THR A 43 -20.51 -0.10 -17.95
N VAL A 44 -21.41 -0.86 -18.59
CA VAL A 44 -21.32 -2.33 -18.63
C VAL A 44 -20.01 -2.78 -19.29
N GLU A 45 -19.65 -2.16 -20.40
CA GLU A 45 -18.42 -2.45 -21.15
C GLU A 45 -17.17 -2.12 -20.33
N GLU A 46 -17.21 -1.02 -19.58
CA GLU A 46 -16.13 -0.61 -18.69
C GLU A 46 -16.00 -1.54 -17.48
N LYS A 47 -17.09 -2.06 -16.93
CA LYS A 47 -17.03 -3.11 -15.89
C LYS A 47 -16.37 -4.39 -16.40
N GLN A 48 -16.66 -4.80 -17.63
CA GLN A 48 -15.97 -5.92 -18.27
C GLN A 48 -14.48 -5.63 -18.47
N LEU A 49 -14.14 -4.39 -18.84
CA LEU A 49 -12.74 -3.97 -18.98
C LEU A 49 -12.02 -3.97 -17.62
N ALA A 50 -12.66 -3.50 -16.54
CA ALA A 50 -12.10 -3.56 -15.20
C ALA A 50 -11.76 -4.99 -14.77
N VAL A 51 -12.68 -5.93 -15.00
CA VAL A 51 -12.45 -7.35 -14.71
C VAL A 51 -11.30 -7.90 -15.57
N ARG A 52 -11.26 -7.61 -16.89
CA ARG A 52 -10.13 -8.03 -17.74
C ARG A 52 -8.80 -7.44 -17.28
N ASN A 53 -8.78 -6.20 -16.81
CA ASN A 53 -7.57 -5.58 -16.26
C ASN A 53 -7.11 -6.30 -14.99
N ALA A 54 -8.02 -6.69 -14.12
CA ALA A 54 -7.73 -7.43 -12.90
C ALA A 54 -7.18 -8.84 -13.21
N LEU A 55 -7.75 -9.53 -14.18
CA LEU A 55 -7.35 -10.89 -14.54
C LEU A 55 -5.91 -10.99 -15.09
N ARG A 56 -5.31 -9.89 -15.57
CA ARG A 56 -3.94 -9.88 -16.08
C ARG A 56 -2.85 -10.27 -15.06
N TYR A 57 -3.17 -10.28 -13.78
CA TYR A 57 -2.25 -10.74 -12.73
C TYR A 57 -2.15 -12.26 -12.63
N PHE A 58 -3.06 -13.01 -13.29
CA PHE A 58 -3.28 -14.42 -13.01
C PHE A 58 -3.20 -15.28 -14.27
N PRO A 59 -2.87 -16.59 -14.12
CA PRO A 59 -2.90 -17.54 -15.21
C PRO A 59 -4.30 -17.68 -15.84
N ALA A 60 -4.35 -17.98 -17.14
CA ALA A 60 -5.61 -18.02 -17.89
C ALA A 60 -6.61 -19.07 -17.37
N GLU A 61 -6.11 -20.17 -16.81
CA GLU A 61 -6.92 -21.24 -16.23
C GLU A 61 -7.76 -20.80 -15.02
N TRP A 62 -7.38 -19.70 -14.34
CA TRP A 62 -8.14 -19.16 -13.22
C TRP A 62 -9.16 -18.10 -13.63
N HIS A 63 -9.10 -17.62 -14.88
CA HIS A 63 -9.88 -16.46 -15.31
C HIS A 63 -11.38 -16.67 -15.21
N GLN A 64 -11.87 -17.89 -15.50
CA GLN A 64 -13.31 -18.16 -15.46
C GLN A 64 -13.88 -17.99 -14.03
N GLU A 65 -13.18 -18.51 -13.04
CA GLU A 65 -13.61 -18.43 -11.63
C GLU A 65 -13.39 -17.00 -11.09
N LEU A 66 -12.22 -16.44 -11.30
CA LEU A 66 -11.87 -15.10 -10.79
C LEU A 66 -12.70 -13.99 -11.44
N ALA A 67 -13.12 -14.14 -12.70
CA ALA A 67 -13.96 -13.14 -13.35
C ALA A 67 -15.30 -12.94 -12.63
N VAL A 68 -15.92 -14.02 -12.15
CA VAL A 68 -17.17 -13.96 -11.40
C VAL A 68 -16.96 -13.28 -10.05
N GLU A 69 -15.90 -13.65 -9.36
CA GLU A 69 -15.53 -13.07 -8.05
C GLU A 69 -15.21 -11.58 -8.16
N PHE A 70 -14.37 -11.18 -9.12
CA PHE A 70 -14.01 -9.78 -9.33
C PHE A 70 -15.18 -8.91 -9.81
N ALA A 71 -16.09 -9.47 -10.60
CA ALA A 71 -17.32 -8.78 -10.96
C ALA A 71 -18.22 -8.55 -9.74
N GLN A 72 -18.25 -9.51 -8.80
CA GLN A 72 -18.99 -9.35 -7.54
C GLN A 72 -18.34 -8.31 -6.63
N GLU A 73 -16.99 -8.32 -6.46
CA GLU A 73 -16.29 -7.28 -5.71
C GLU A 73 -16.57 -5.88 -6.29
N LEU A 74 -16.51 -5.73 -7.61
CA LEU A 74 -16.80 -4.47 -8.28
C LEU A 74 -18.24 -3.99 -8.02
N LYS A 75 -19.19 -4.92 -8.00
CA LYS A 75 -20.61 -4.63 -7.68
C LYS A 75 -20.79 -4.21 -6.23
N ASP A 76 -20.14 -4.91 -5.29
CA ASP A 76 -20.33 -4.72 -3.86
C ASP A 76 -19.57 -3.51 -3.32
N PHE A 77 -18.37 -3.27 -3.82
CA PHE A 77 -17.45 -2.25 -3.30
C PHE A 77 -17.20 -1.09 -4.28
N GLY A 78 -17.52 -1.26 -5.56
CA GLY A 78 -17.13 -0.33 -6.63
C GLY A 78 -15.64 -0.42 -6.99
N ARG A 79 -14.92 -1.41 -6.46
CA ARG A 79 -13.50 -1.69 -6.70
C ARG A 79 -13.25 -3.20 -6.69
N ILE A 80 -12.13 -3.62 -7.29
CA ILE A 80 -11.65 -5.00 -7.27
C ILE A 80 -10.44 -5.05 -6.37
N TYR A 81 -10.62 -5.56 -5.16
CA TYR A 81 -9.56 -5.66 -4.15
C TYR A 81 -8.81 -6.99 -4.22
N MET A 82 -9.31 -7.99 -4.95
CA MET A 82 -8.73 -9.34 -5.03
C MET A 82 -8.54 -9.95 -3.64
N TYR A 83 -9.57 -9.88 -2.81
CA TYR A 83 -9.50 -10.25 -1.39
C TYR A 83 -9.09 -11.70 -1.16
N ARG A 84 -9.43 -12.60 -2.08
CA ARG A 84 -9.00 -14.00 -2.07
C ARG A 84 -7.48 -14.15 -1.89
N PHE A 85 -6.72 -13.19 -2.41
CA PHE A 85 -5.25 -13.19 -2.37
C PHE A 85 -4.66 -12.45 -1.17
N LYS A 86 -5.48 -11.92 -0.27
CA LYS A 86 -4.98 -11.37 0.99
C LYS A 86 -4.19 -12.46 1.73
N PRO A 87 -2.95 -12.18 2.17
CA PRO A 87 -2.15 -13.14 2.93
C PRO A 87 -2.86 -13.68 4.17
N SER A 88 -2.53 -14.90 4.56
CA SER A 88 -3.06 -15.51 5.78
C SER A 88 -2.29 -15.13 7.05
N TYR A 89 -1.07 -14.60 6.89
CA TYR A 89 -0.30 -14.12 8.03
C TYR A 89 -0.86 -12.79 8.55
N HIS A 90 -0.62 -12.54 9.84
CA HIS A 90 -1.07 -11.32 10.47
C HIS A 90 -0.28 -10.11 9.95
N MET A 91 -1.01 -9.08 9.46
CA MET A 91 -0.43 -7.81 9.04
C MET A 91 0.01 -7.03 10.27
N GLN A 92 1.31 -6.98 10.50
CA GLN A 92 1.94 -6.21 11.58
C GLN A 92 3.43 -6.05 11.30
N ALA A 93 4.03 -5.01 11.84
CA ALA A 93 5.49 -4.87 11.81
C ALA A 93 6.15 -6.02 12.59
N ARG A 94 7.22 -6.56 12.04
CA ARG A 94 8.10 -7.56 12.65
C ARG A 94 9.51 -7.00 12.77
N SER A 95 10.40 -7.74 13.44
CA SER A 95 11.83 -7.38 13.41
C SER A 95 12.33 -7.35 11.97
N ILE A 96 13.22 -6.42 11.65
CA ILE A 96 13.81 -6.28 10.30
C ILE A 96 14.41 -7.61 9.81
N SER A 97 15.06 -8.38 10.70
CA SER A 97 15.66 -9.69 10.42
C SER A 97 14.65 -10.79 10.04
N ASP A 98 13.37 -10.57 10.31
CA ASP A 98 12.33 -11.54 10.00
C ASP A 98 11.84 -11.44 8.55
N TYR A 99 12.16 -10.35 7.86
CA TYR A 99 11.81 -10.17 6.46
C TYR A 99 12.82 -10.86 5.52
N PRO A 100 12.34 -11.58 4.49
CA PRO A 100 13.20 -12.33 3.57
C PRO A 100 13.81 -11.42 2.48
N ALA A 101 14.57 -10.41 2.88
CA ALA A 101 15.18 -9.46 1.96
C ALA A 101 16.69 -9.70 1.84
N LYS A 102 17.27 -9.36 0.69
CA LYS A 102 18.72 -9.42 0.43
C LYS A 102 19.45 -8.18 0.91
N CYS A 103 18.75 -7.06 1.13
CA CYS A 103 19.32 -5.84 1.71
C CYS A 103 18.41 -5.29 2.81
N GLU A 104 19.02 -4.66 3.81
CA GLU A 104 18.33 -4.15 4.99
C GLU A 104 17.29 -3.08 4.63
N GLN A 105 17.55 -2.24 3.64
CA GLN A 105 16.64 -1.20 3.20
C GLN A 105 15.33 -1.79 2.63
N ALA A 106 15.41 -2.89 1.89
CA ALA A 106 14.22 -3.58 1.39
C ALA A 106 13.43 -4.21 2.54
N ALA A 107 14.10 -4.82 3.53
CA ALA A 107 13.47 -5.32 4.74
C ALA A 107 12.75 -4.21 5.52
N ALA A 108 13.38 -3.06 5.66
CA ALA A 108 12.77 -1.90 6.32
C ALA A 108 11.52 -1.40 5.58
N ILE A 109 11.52 -1.41 4.26
CA ILE A 109 10.34 -1.05 3.45
C ILE A 109 9.22 -2.06 3.64
N MET A 110 9.51 -3.37 3.63
CA MET A 110 8.52 -4.41 3.90
C MET A 110 7.88 -4.23 5.28
N LEU A 111 8.72 -3.98 6.30
CA LEU A 111 8.26 -3.70 7.66
C LEU A 111 7.30 -2.51 7.66
N MET A 112 7.63 -1.43 6.97
CA MET A 112 6.77 -0.24 6.90
C MET A 112 5.46 -0.52 6.18
N VAL A 113 5.47 -1.31 5.11
CA VAL A 113 4.25 -1.73 4.41
C VAL A 113 3.33 -2.52 5.33
N ASP A 114 3.87 -3.53 6.03
CA ASP A 114 3.09 -4.34 6.96
C ASP A 114 2.57 -3.54 8.15
N ASN A 115 3.39 -2.62 8.70
CA ASN A 115 2.96 -1.72 9.76
C ASN A 115 1.78 -0.84 9.33
N ASN A 116 1.80 -0.33 8.11
CA ASN A 116 0.75 0.55 7.62
C ASN A 116 -0.52 -0.18 7.20
N LEU A 117 -0.46 -1.50 7.04
CA LEU A 117 -1.60 -2.37 6.78
C LEU A 117 -2.05 -3.15 8.02
N ASP A 118 -1.38 -2.95 9.17
CA ASP A 118 -1.83 -3.49 10.45
C ASP A 118 -3.25 -3.01 10.76
N PRO A 119 -4.20 -3.90 11.10
CA PRO A 119 -5.56 -3.52 11.47
C PRO A 119 -5.66 -2.51 12.63
N ALA A 120 -4.63 -2.43 13.47
CA ALA A 120 -4.55 -1.43 14.54
C ALA A 120 -4.10 -0.04 14.03
N VAL A 121 -3.59 0.05 12.79
CA VAL A 121 -3.02 1.27 12.20
C VAL A 121 -3.83 1.73 10.98
N ALA A 122 -4.14 0.82 10.06
CA ALA A 122 -4.85 1.13 8.83
C ALA A 122 -6.31 1.49 9.08
N GLN A 123 -6.83 2.44 8.33
CA GLN A 123 -8.24 2.84 8.43
C GLN A 123 -9.18 1.74 7.94
N HIS A 124 -8.89 1.13 6.78
CA HIS A 124 -9.65 0.03 6.20
C HIS A 124 -8.66 -1.01 5.63
N PRO A 125 -8.10 -1.86 6.51
CA PRO A 125 -7.01 -2.77 6.12
C PRO A 125 -7.43 -3.81 5.08
N GLU A 126 -8.70 -4.21 5.07
CA GLU A 126 -9.21 -5.19 4.11
C GLU A 126 -9.22 -4.65 2.67
N GLU A 127 -9.35 -3.35 2.51
CA GLU A 127 -9.28 -2.61 1.25
C GLU A 127 -7.92 -1.94 1.00
N LEU A 128 -6.90 -2.26 1.78
CA LEU A 128 -5.55 -1.68 1.66
C LEU A 128 -5.52 -0.14 1.86
N ILE A 129 -6.55 0.42 2.50
CA ILE A 129 -6.66 1.85 2.76
C ILE A 129 -6.01 2.18 4.10
N THR A 130 -4.96 2.98 4.06
CA THR A 130 -4.19 3.35 5.24
C THR A 130 -4.82 4.51 5.99
N TYR A 131 -5.20 5.59 5.29
CA TYR A 131 -5.86 6.74 5.92
C TYR A 131 -6.61 7.61 4.88
N GLY A 132 -7.38 8.60 5.36
CA GLY A 132 -8.03 9.60 4.51
C GLY A 132 -9.19 9.08 3.68
N GLY A 133 -9.74 7.92 4.02
CA GLY A 133 -10.90 7.31 3.38
C GLY A 133 -10.62 6.59 2.07
N ASN A 134 -9.53 6.91 1.37
CA ASN A 134 -9.12 6.31 0.09
C ASN A 134 -7.61 6.33 -0.14
N GLY A 135 -6.83 6.76 0.84
CA GLY A 135 -5.37 6.81 0.75
C GLY A 135 -4.77 5.41 0.83
N ALA A 136 -4.28 4.89 -0.29
CA ALA A 136 -3.71 3.56 -0.40
C ALA A 136 -2.47 3.58 -1.29
N VAL A 137 -1.55 2.64 -1.07
CA VAL A 137 -0.39 2.39 -1.93
C VAL A 137 -0.72 1.39 -3.01
N PHE A 138 -1.46 0.34 -2.66
CA PHE A 138 -1.90 -0.73 -3.56
C PHE A 138 -3.39 -0.62 -3.83
N GLN A 139 -3.80 -0.95 -5.04
CA GLN A 139 -5.23 -1.04 -5.39
C GLN A 139 -5.85 -2.36 -4.95
N ASN A 140 -5.05 -3.43 -4.92
CA ASN A 140 -5.49 -4.79 -4.66
C ASN A 140 -4.38 -5.65 -4.05
N TRP A 141 -4.75 -6.82 -3.53
CA TRP A 141 -3.85 -7.72 -2.84
C TRP A 141 -2.79 -8.36 -3.75
N ALA A 142 -3.06 -8.54 -5.05
CA ALA A 142 -2.04 -9.04 -5.96
C ALA A 142 -0.88 -8.05 -6.12
N GLN A 143 -1.15 -6.76 -6.14
CA GLN A 143 -0.11 -5.72 -6.18
C GLN A 143 0.75 -5.73 -4.91
N TYR A 144 0.13 -5.91 -3.73
CA TYR A 144 0.85 -6.09 -2.48
C TYR A 144 1.79 -7.31 -2.54
N LEU A 145 1.27 -8.47 -2.94
CA LEU A 145 2.06 -9.71 -3.04
C LEU A 145 3.26 -9.56 -3.98
N LEU A 146 3.05 -8.93 -5.14
CA LEU A 146 4.12 -8.70 -6.11
C LEU A 146 5.17 -7.71 -5.58
N ALA A 147 4.74 -6.64 -4.92
CA ALA A 147 5.67 -5.67 -4.33
C ALA A 147 6.54 -6.32 -3.25
N MET A 148 5.95 -7.11 -2.35
CA MET A 148 6.68 -7.83 -1.31
C MET A 148 7.65 -8.85 -1.90
N LYS A 149 7.25 -9.57 -2.94
CA LYS A 149 8.14 -10.47 -3.69
C LYS A 149 9.33 -9.72 -4.30
N TYR A 150 9.10 -8.63 -5.03
CA TYR A 150 10.19 -7.83 -5.61
C TYR A 150 11.12 -7.29 -4.54
N LEU A 151 10.59 -6.81 -3.40
CA LEU A 151 11.42 -6.36 -2.29
C LEU A 151 12.27 -7.50 -1.72
N SER A 152 11.76 -8.75 -1.70
CA SER A 152 12.53 -9.92 -1.24
C SER A 152 13.68 -10.29 -2.18
N GLU A 153 13.54 -9.99 -3.47
CA GLU A 153 14.50 -10.30 -4.51
C GLU A 153 15.48 -9.15 -4.80
N MET A 154 15.21 -7.96 -4.26
CA MET A 154 15.92 -6.73 -4.57
C MET A 154 17.39 -6.77 -4.11
N GLU A 155 18.30 -6.45 -5.01
CA GLU A 155 19.71 -6.20 -4.71
C GLU A 155 19.93 -4.74 -4.29
N SER A 156 21.08 -4.47 -3.67
CA SER A 156 21.40 -3.14 -3.11
C SER A 156 21.60 -2.03 -4.14
N ASP A 157 21.68 -2.36 -5.42
CA ASP A 157 21.84 -1.45 -6.55
C ASP A 157 20.63 -1.46 -7.49
N GLN A 158 19.47 -1.86 -6.96
CA GLN A 158 18.21 -1.86 -7.69
C GLN A 158 17.18 -0.93 -7.04
N THR A 159 16.21 -0.50 -7.81
CA THR A 159 15.05 0.30 -7.39
C THR A 159 13.78 -0.35 -7.88
N LEU A 160 12.83 -0.58 -6.99
CA LEU A 160 11.47 -1.00 -7.32
C LEU A 160 10.66 0.22 -7.78
N HIS A 161 10.11 0.15 -8.98
CA HIS A 161 9.18 1.16 -9.48
C HIS A 161 7.74 0.68 -9.31
N ILE A 162 6.93 1.50 -8.64
CA ILE A 162 5.49 1.28 -8.45
C ILE A 162 4.74 2.45 -9.07
N TYR A 163 3.88 2.13 -10.02
CA TYR A 163 3.04 3.10 -10.70
C TYR A 163 1.57 2.87 -10.34
N SER A 164 0.96 3.80 -9.64
CA SER A 164 -0.44 3.70 -9.19
C SER A 164 -0.78 2.35 -8.56
N GLY A 165 0.11 1.85 -7.69
CA GLY A 165 -0.02 0.54 -7.06
C GLY A 165 0.55 -0.62 -7.88
N HIS A 166 0.78 -0.47 -9.18
CA HIS A 166 1.34 -1.52 -10.04
C HIS A 166 2.85 -1.64 -9.86
N PRO A 167 3.38 -2.74 -9.29
CA PRO A 167 4.81 -3.00 -9.27
C PRO A 167 5.30 -3.29 -10.68
N MET A 168 6.09 -2.36 -11.24
CA MET A 168 6.57 -2.44 -12.63
C MET A 168 7.79 -3.33 -12.77
N GLY A 169 8.57 -3.50 -11.71
CA GLY A 169 9.77 -4.32 -11.67
C GLY A 169 10.94 -3.68 -10.94
N LEU A 170 12.02 -4.45 -10.83
CA LEU A 170 13.30 -4.02 -10.29
C LEU A 170 14.17 -3.46 -11.41
N PHE A 171 14.58 -2.22 -11.29
CA PHE A 171 15.41 -1.54 -12.28
C PHE A 171 16.81 -1.31 -11.72
N PRO A 172 17.86 -1.43 -12.55
CA PRO A 172 19.22 -1.08 -12.15
C PRO A 172 19.30 0.37 -11.67
N SER A 173 20.01 0.59 -10.57
CA SER A 173 20.27 1.91 -10.00
C SER A 173 21.63 1.94 -9.34
N SER A 174 21.84 2.78 -8.32
CA SER A 174 23.07 2.79 -7.52
C SER A 174 22.76 2.45 -6.07
N LYS A 175 23.81 2.16 -5.29
CA LYS A 175 23.66 1.90 -3.84
C LYS A 175 23.09 3.10 -3.09
N ASP A 176 23.30 4.30 -3.59
CA ASP A 176 22.82 5.55 -2.99
C ASP A 176 21.44 5.97 -3.51
N ALA A 177 20.88 5.25 -4.52
CA ALA A 177 19.58 5.55 -5.06
C ALA A 177 18.45 5.11 -4.11
N PRO A 178 17.26 5.73 -4.18
CA PRO A 178 16.08 5.24 -3.48
C PRO A 178 15.77 3.78 -3.84
N ARG A 179 15.40 2.97 -2.85
CA ARG A 179 15.03 1.56 -3.09
C ARG A 179 13.65 1.42 -3.73
N VAL A 180 12.77 2.39 -3.54
CA VAL A 180 11.43 2.40 -4.13
C VAL A 180 11.12 3.79 -4.69
N VAL A 181 10.54 3.82 -5.88
CA VAL A 181 9.90 4.99 -6.48
C VAL A 181 8.42 4.70 -6.64
N VAL A 182 7.59 5.51 -6.02
CA VAL A 182 6.13 5.43 -6.12
C VAL A 182 5.60 6.65 -6.88
N THR A 183 4.80 6.41 -7.90
CA THR A 183 4.09 7.46 -8.62
C THR A 183 2.59 7.27 -8.48
N ASN A 184 1.88 8.36 -8.21
CA ASN A 184 0.43 8.35 -8.02
C ASN A 184 -0.28 8.74 -9.31
N GLY A 185 -0.28 7.87 -10.29
CA GLY A 185 -1.16 7.94 -11.41
C GLY A 185 -1.14 9.21 -12.25
N MET A 186 -2.12 9.26 -13.10
CA MET A 186 -2.20 10.29 -14.11
C MET A 186 -2.77 11.59 -13.58
N MET A 187 -1.94 12.61 -13.55
CA MET A 187 -2.38 13.99 -13.46
C MET A 187 -2.36 14.63 -14.85
N ILE A 188 -3.04 14.00 -15.80
CA ILE A 188 -3.22 14.59 -17.13
C ILE A 188 -4.31 15.65 -17.01
N PRO A 189 -4.08 16.90 -17.44
CA PRO A 189 -5.04 18.00 -17.26
C PRO A 189 -6.44 17.67 -17.78
N ASN A 190 -6.55 16.90 -18.85
CA ASN A 190 -7.83 16.51 -19.45
C ASN A 190 -8.61 15.44 -18.67
N TYR A 191 -7.98 14.78 -17.69
CA TYR A 191 -8.55 13.67 -16.90
C TYR A 191 -8.36 13.89 -15.39
N SER A 192 -8.51 15.11 -14.92
CA SER A 192 -8.25 15.48 -13.51
C SER A 192 -9.50 15.78 -12.71
N LYS A 193 -10.69 15.54 -13.27
CA LYS A 193 -11.95 15.69 -12.54
C LYS A 193 -12.14 14.55 -11.53
N PRO A 194 -12.88 14.77 -10.43
CA PRO A 194 -13.15 13.71 -9.45
C PRO A 194 -13.74 12.43 -10.06
N ASP A 195 -14.65 12.56 -11.03
CA ASP A 195 -15.26 11.40 -11.71
C ASP A 195 -14.25 10.66 -12.60
N ASP A 196 -13.26 11.32 -13.18
CA ASP A 196 -12.18 10.68 -13.94
C ASP A 196 -11.33 9.80 -13.00
N TRP A 197 -11.01 10.28 -11.80
CA TRP A 197 -10.25 9.53 -10.82
C TRP A 197 -11.01 8.32 -10.32
N GLU A 198 -12.29 8.48 -10.00
CA GLU A 198 -13.16 7.37 -9.61
C GLU A 198 -13.23 6.31 -10.71
N LYS A 199 -13.41 6.74 -11.95
CA LYS A 199 -13.47 5.88 -13.14
C LYS A 199 -12.18 5.10 -13.35
N PHE A 200 -11.05 5.80 -13.43
CA PHE A 200 -9.77 5.15 -13.70
C PHE A 200 -9.30 4.26 -12.54
N ASN A 201 -9.66 4.60 -11.32
CA ASN A 201 -9.41 3.70 -10.20
C ASN A 201 -10.29 2.44 -10.29
N ALA A 202 -11.58 2.57 -10.58
CA ALA A 202 -12.47 1.42 -10.77
C ALA A 202 -12.03 0.51 -11.93
N LEU A 203 -11.45 1.10 -13.00
CA LEU A 203 -10.84 0.36 -14.11
C LEU A 203 -9.51 -0.33 -13.76
N GLY A 204 -8.95 -0.07 -12.58
CA GLY A 204 -7.64 -0.60 -12.19
C GLY A 204 -6.47 0.04 -12.96
N VAL A 205 -6.65 1.25 -13.50
CA VAL A 205 -5.62 1.95 -14.29
C VAL A 205 -4.80 2.89 -13.43
N THR A 206 -5.46 3.68 -12.58
CA THR A 206 -4.79 4.60 -11.68
C THR A 206 -5.38 4.50 -10.29
N GLN A 207 -4.64 5.01 -9.32
CA GLN A 207 -5.06 5.05 -7.94
C GLN A 207 -5.07 6.50 -7.46
N TYR A 208 -6.12 6.87 -6.73
CA TYR A 208 -6.09 8.05 -5.91
C TYR A 208 -5.32 7.73 -4.63
N GLY A 209 -4.01 7.93 -4.68
CA GLY A 209 -3.18 7.89 -3.49
C GLY A 209 -2.90 9.32 -3.05
N GLN A 210 -3.13 9.62 -1.80
CA GLN A 210 -2.53 10.81 -1.23
C GLN A 210 -1.01 10.64 -1.25
N MET A 211 -0.27 11.71 -1.52
CA MET A 211 1.20 11.68 -1.60
C MET A 211 1.82 11.08 -0.34
N THR A 212 1.24 11.36 0.83
CA THR A 212 1.64 10.79 2.11
C THR A 212 1.36 9.28 2.21
N ALA A 213 0.28 8.74 1.65
CA ALA A 213 0.05 7.30 1.62
C ALA A 213 1.13 6.58 0.80
N GLY A 214 1.53 7.13 -0.34
CA GLY A 214 2.67 6.62 -1.11
C GLY A 214 3.97 6.69 -0.34
N SER A 215 4.21 7.77 0.40
CA SER A 215 5.42 7.95 1.22
C SER A 215 5.51 6.95 2.37
N PHE A 216 4.39 6.56 2.97
CA PHE A 216 4.37 5.58 4.06
C PHE A 216 5.04 4.26 3.68
N MET A 217 5.03 3.90 2.42
CA MET A 217 5.60 2.66 1.96
C MET A 217 7.12 2.57 2.15
N TYR A 218 7.83 3.68 2.02
CA TYR A 218 9.30 3.71 2.09
C TYR A 218 9.89 4.69 3.09
N ILE A 219 9.11 5.68 3.54
CA ILE A 219 9.51 6.65 4.56
C ILE A 219 8.79 6.34 5.89
N GLY A 220 7.56 5.85 5.81
CA GLY A 220 6.70 5.59 6.96
C GLY A 220 6.38 6.85 7.77
N PRO A 221 6.00 6.68 9.05
CA PRO A 221 5.78 7.79 9.97
C PRO A 221 7.01 8.68 10.16
N GLN A 222 8.19 8.15 9.92
CA GLN A 222 9.46 8.86 10.05
C GLN A 222 9.47 10.17 9.24
N GLY A 223 8.95 10.17 8.01
CA GLY A 223 8.91 11.38 7.18
C GLY A 223 8.11 12.52 7.84
N ILE A 224 6.98 12.21 8.43
CA ILE A 224 6.11 13.17 9.11
C ILE A 224 6.68 13.56 10.46
N VAL A 225 7.01 12.60 11.31
CA VAL A 225 7.56 12.86 12.66
C VAL A 225 8.88 13.63 12.57
N HIS A 226 9.78 13.19 11.70
CA HIS A 226 11.07 13.86 11.46
C HIS A 226 10.87 15.27 10.90
N GLY A 227 10.02 15.44 9.89
CA GLY A 227 9.73 16.74 9.31
C GLY A 227 9.11 17.72 10.31
N THR A 228 8.17 17.26 11.11
CA THR A 228 7.56 18.07 12.18
C THR A 228 8.59 18.44 13.24
N THR A 229 9.40 17.49 13.70
CA THR A 229 10.45 17.72 14.69
C THR A 229 11.45 18.77 14.21
N ILE A 230 11.95 18.63 12.97
CA ILE A 230 12.89 19.61 12.39
C ILE A 230 12.24 20.98 12.27
N THR A 231 10.98 21.06 11.85
CA THR A 231 10.25 22.32 11.71
C THR A 231 10.13 23.02 13.08
N VAL A 232 9.74 22.28 14.10
CA VAL A 232 9.64 22.81 15.47
C VAL A 232 11.01 23.25 16.00
N MET A 233 12.05 22.43 15.81
CA MET A 233 13.41 22.79 16.21
C MET A 233 13.93 24.05 15.49
N ASN A 234 13.64 24.19 14.19
CA ASN A 234 14.03 25.38 13.45
C ASN A 234 13.24 26.62 13.88
N ALA A 235 11.96 26.46 14.22
CA ALA A 235 11.17 27.54 14.83
C ALA A 235 11.78 27.99 16.17
N PHE A 236 12.18 27.07 17.04
CA PHE A 236 12.87 27.41 18.28
C PHE A 236 14.21 28.13 18.00
N ARG A 237 15.04 27.62 17.11
CA ARG A 237 16.31 28.27 16.74
C ARG A 237 16.13 29.68 16.18
N LYS A 238 15.00 29.96 15.56
CA LYS A 238 14.67 31.28 15.02
C LYS A 238 14.15 32.25 16.07
N VAL A 239 13.44 31.75 17.08
CA VAL A 239 12.74 32.57 18.08
C VAL A 239 13.55 32.70 19.39
N LEU A 240 14.32 31.66 19.74
CA LEU A 240 15.14 31.65 20.95
C LEU A 240 16.58 32.11 20.64
N ASN A 241 17.20 32.74 21.62
CA ASN A 241 18.62 33.07 21.54
C ASN A 241 19.48 31.80 21.55
N LYS A 242 20.71 31.90 21.07
CA LYS A 242 21.63 30.79 20.85
C LYS A 242 21.86 29.92 22.09
N ASP A 243 21.78 30.50 23.27
CA ASP A 243 22.02 29.84 24.55
C ASP A 243 20.74 29.51 25.32
N GLU A 244 19.56 29.78 24.75
CA GLU A 244 18.28 29.46 25.37
C GLU A 244 17.81 28.05 25.00
N THR A 245 17.22 27.36 25.96
CA THR A 245 16.56 26.07 25.77
C THR A 245 15.05 26.24 25.67
N PRO A 246 14.33 25.31 25.03
CA PRO A 246 12.86 25.36 25.00
C PRO A 246 12.22 25.07 26.37
N LYS A 247 13.00 24.73 27.37
CA LYS A 247 12.49 24.42 28.72
C LYS A 247 11.71 25.62 29.31
N GLY A 248 10.48 25.37 29.71
CA GLY A 248 9.59 26.40 30.29
C GLY A 248 8.93 27.31 29.23
N LYS A 249 9.16 27.11 27.96
CA LYS A 249 8.43 27.80 26.87
C LYS A 249 7.16 27.01 26.53
N ILE A 250 6.13 27.73 26.08
CA ILE A 250 4.87 27.13 25.63
C ILE A 250 4.90 27.07 24.11
N PHE A 251 4.70 25.87 23.57
CA PHE A 251 4.44 25.66 22.15
C PHE A 251 2.93 25.45 21.97
N LEU A 252 2.29 26.36 21.26
CA LEU A 252 0.86 26.26 20.93
C LEU A 252 0.71 25.80 19.49
N THR A 253 -0.04 24.74 19.30
CA THR A 253 -0.43 24.25 17.97
C THR A 253 -1.92 23.93 17.95
N ALA A 254 -2.52 23.92 16.78
CA ALA A 254 -3.89 23.52 16.56
C ALA A 254 -3.95 22.49 15.43
N GLY A 255 -4.67 21.41 15.69
CA GLY A 255 -4.88 20.31 14.75
C GLY A 255 -5.32 19.07 15.51
N LEU A 256 -6.21 18.30 14.90
CA LEU A 256 -6.76 17.05 15.44
C LEU A 256 -6.51 15.88 14.49
N GLY A 257 -5.45 15.96 13.70
CA GLY A 257 -5.02 14.85 12.87
C GLY A 257 -4.40 13.71 13.67
N GLY A 258 -4.18 12.57 13.03
CA GLY A 258 -3.60 11.37 13.67
C GLY A 258 -2.10 11.44 13.99
N MET A 259 -1.52 12.61 14.04
CA MET A 259 -0.12 12.82 14.42
C MET A 259 -0.01 13.38 15.83
#